data_01fec8485330d02b1d7a04b4a83ca881
#
_entry.id   01fec8485330d02b1d7a04b4a83ca881
#
_cell.length_a   1.000
_cell.length_b   1.000
_cell.length_c   1.000
_cell.angle_alpha   90.00
_cell.angle_beta   90.00
_cell.angle_gamma   90.00
#
_symmetry.space_group_name_H-M   'P 1'
#
loop_
_entity.id
_entity.type
_entity.pdbx_description
1 polymer ?
#
loop_
_entity_poly.entity_id
_entity_poly.type
_entity_poly.pdbx_seq_one_letter_code
_entity_poly.pdbx_strand_id
1 'polypeptide(L)'
;VADPSPTCERQSSILEPGRNCWRIERAGRASLIVDAADYYRHALHAMLEARSQILLIGWDVDTRVRLIDEDPPAGAPPTLGAFLSWIAKRRPELFIYILAWDQGAISVPGRGTTFFRMLRWGLDKQISIKWDHQHPLDGSHHQKILVIDDKLAFCGGIDITGSRWDTRRHCDTEPGRRRPFTGRAYEPWHDATMAVDGDTAAAIGDLGRVRWACATGTHLTAPPRATHDPWPVDLQPQFRDIEVAVARTRGKAGFVEEVREIEALFVDLIERATRFVYVETQYFASRVIAEAIGRRLEEPDGPEFVIVNPRHAYGWLDERVMSPARWQLVDALRKKDKGGRFAIYAPVTEQRADIYVHAKIMIVDDCLLRVGSANMNNRSMGLDSECDLLIDGRDDAAARGTIAEIRNDLLAEHFGAESGEVERCFEKTGSLIRCIETLCNEGRSLVPLNPKEPTELEKKLAQSELLDPEAADELFEKRARPGLMSRLKRRR
;
A
#
# COMPACT_ATOMS: atom_id res chain seq x y z
N VAL A 1 -10.43 18.78 -29.85
CA VAL A 1 -9.30 18.12 -29.20
C VAL A 1 -8.46 19.23 -28.63
N ALA A 2 -8.58 19.53 -27.35
CA ALA A 2 -7.71 20.47 -26.66
C ALA A 2 -6.34 19.78 -26.50
N ASP A 3 -5.29 20.48 -26.91
CA ASP A 3 -3.91 20.05 -26.78
C ASP A 3 -3.60 19.74 -25.30
N PRO A 4 -3.04 18.57 -24.95
CA PRO A 4 -2.72 18.26 -23.57
C PRO A 4 -1.72 19.29 -23.04
N SER A 5 -2.03 19.82 -21.86
CA SER A 5 -1.37 20.94 -21.20
C SER A 5 0.16 20.94 -21.32
N PRO A 6 0.79 22.05 -21.75
CA PRO A 6 2.24 22.17 -21.96
C PRO A 6 3.09 22.14 -20.66
N THR A 7 2.48 21.94 -19.50
CA THR A 7 3.16 22.07 -18.20
C THR A 7 3.92 20.84 -17.71
N CYS A 8 3.65 19.65 -18.27
CA CYS A 8 4.33 18.41 -17.84
C CYS A 8 5.68 18.16 -18.58
N GLU A 9 5.87 18.77 -19.77
CA GLU A 9 6.90 18.37 -20.75
C GLU A 9 8.32 18.92 -20.58
N ARG A 10 8.64 19.75 -19.59
CA ARG A 10 9.96 20.43 -19.55
C ARG A 10 10.72 20.41 -18.24
N GLN A 11 10.35 19.54 -17.32
CA GLN A 11 11.05 19.46 -16.08
C GLN A 11 11.95 18.22 -16.01
N SER A 12 13.18 18.33 -15.50
CA SER A 12 14.07 17.20 -15.25
C SER A 12 13.37 16.10 -14.43
N SER A 13 13.77 14.84 -14.63
CA SER A 13 13.29 13.74 -13.81
C SER A 13 13.37 14.11 -12.33
N ILE A 14 12.31 13.79 -11.56
CA ILE A 14 12.33 13.96 -10.10
C ILE A 14 13.06 12.82 -9.41
N LEU A 15 13.29 11.72 -10.15
CA LEU A 15 13.84 10.48 -9.62
C LEU A 15 15.37 10.58 -9.50
N GLU A 16 15.84 10.40 -8.28
CA GLU A 16 17.25 10.44 -7.90
C GLU A 16 17.60 9.19 -7.10
N PRO A 17 18.18 8.14 -7.76
CA PRO A 17 18.62 6.93 -7.07
C PRO A 17 19.55 7.23 -5.90
N GLY A 18 19.26 6.63 -4.74
CA GLY A 18 19.97 6.86 -3.49
C GLY A 18 19.42 8.02 -2.64
N ARG A 19 18.48 8.83 -3.15
CA ARG A 19 17.79 9.88 -2.39
C ARG A 19 16.29 9.60 -2.22
N ASN A 20 15.54 9.52 -3.32
CA ASN A 20 14.08 9.34 -3.32
C ASN A 20 13.62 8.04 -3.99
N CYS A 21 14.53 7.26 -4.50
CA CYS A 21 14.31 5.88 -4.94
C CYS A 21 15.61 5.08 -4.80
N TRP A 22 15.46 3.77 -4.78
CA TRP A 22 16.58 2.84 -4.74
C TRP A 22 17.14 2.56 -6.12
N ARG A 23 16.24 2.17 -7.04
CA ARG A 23 16.56 1.81 -8.43
C ARG A 23 15.47 2.32 -9.35
N ILE A 24 15.84 2.51 -10.62
CA ILE A 24 14.91 2.72 -11.71
C ILE A 24 15.17 1.57 -12.68
N GLU A 25 14.18 0.74 -12.90
CA GLU A 25 14.31 -0.48 -13.70
C GLU A 25 13.19 -0.55 -14.75
N ARG A 26 13.43 -1.31 -15.83
CA ARG A 26 12.47 -1.43 -16.91
C ARG A 26 11.50 -2.58 -16.66
N ALA A 27 10.21 -2.32 -16.79
CA ALA A 27 9.15 -3.30 -16.86
C ALA A 27 8.67 -3.43 -18.30
N GLY A 28 8.63 -4.65 -18.83
CA GLY A 28 7.99 -4.90 -20.12
C GLY A 28 6.47 -4.71 -20.04
N ARG A 29 5.88 -5.01 -18.86
CA ARG A 29 4.46 -4.85 -18.52
C ARG A 29 4.31 -4.37 -17.11
N ALA A 30 3.37 -3.42 -16.90
CA ALA A 30 2.89 -3.04 -15.57
C ALA A 30 1.37 -2.87 -15.58
N SER A 31 0.71 -3.19 -14.45
CA SER A 31 -0.73 -3.03 -14.29
C SER A 31 -1.10 -2.81 -12.83
N LEU A 32 -1.94 -1.81 -12.58
CA LEU A 32 -2.62 -1.64 -11.29
C LEU A 32 -3.73 -2.67 -11.18
N ILE A 33 -3.80 -3.36 -10.05
CA ILE A 33 -4.87 -4.28 -9.70
C ILE A 33 -5.59 -3.69 -8.49
N VAL A 34 -6.87 -3.44 -8.65
CA VAL A 34 -7.72 -2.89 -7.60
C VAL A 34 -8.48 -4.02 -6.94
N ASP A 35 -8.46 -4.02 -5.62
CA ASP A 35 -9.08 -4.98 -4.72
C ASP A 35 -8.55 -6.42 -4.72
N ALA A 36 -8.74 -7.04 -3.57
CA ALA A 36 -8.12 -8.32 -3.30
C ALA A 36 -8.74 -9.49 -4.05
N ALA A 37 -9.99 -9.39 -4.51
CA ALA A 37 -10.61 -10.45 -5.31
C ALA A 37 -9.83 -10.69 -6.62
N ASP A 38 -9.52 -9.62 -7.35
CA ASP A 38 -8.73 -9.68 -8.57
C ASP A 38 -7.27 -9.99 -8.29
N TYR A 39 -6.68 -9.36 -7.26
CA TYR A 39 -5.29 -9.66 -6.89
C TYR A 39 -5.10 -11.14 -6.53
N TYR A 40 -5.96 -11.72 -5.71
CA TYR A 40 -5.80 -13.13 -5.29
C TYR A 40 -5.93 -14.09 -6.46
N ARG A 41 -6.85 -13.82 -7.38
CA ARG A 41 -7.01 -14.60 -8.62
C ARG A 41 -5.77 -14.51 -9.50
N HIS A 42 -5.25 -13.32 -9.76
CA HIS A 42 -4.04 -13.12 -10.54
C HIS A 42 -2.79 -13.70 -9.85
N ALA A 43 -2.68 -13.58 -8.53
CA ALA A 43 -1.60 -14.20 -7.75
C ALA A 43 -1.64 -15.74 -7.86
N LEU A 44 -2.84 -16.36 -7.79
CA LEU A 44 -2.98 -17.79 -8.01
C LEU A 44 -2.49 -18.21 -9.41
N HIS A 45 -2.93 -17.51 -10.46
CA HIS A 45 -2.51 -17.78 -11.84
C HIS A 45 -1.00 -17.64 -12.01
N ALA A 46 -0.41 -16.58 -11.47
CA ALA A 46 1.03 -16.37 -11.50
C ALA A 46 1.81 -17.49 -10.75
N MET A 47 1.38 -17.84 -9.55
CA MET A 47 2.00 -18.92 -8.77
C MET A 47 1.86 -20.29 -9.44
N LEU A 48 0.80 -20.53 -10.24
CA LEU A 48 0.67 -21.75 -11.04
C LEU A 48 1.77 -21.87 -12.11
N GLU A 49 2.30 -20.75 -12.59
CA GLU A 49 3.38 -20.73 -13.57
C GLU A 49 4.79 -20.75 -12.94
N ALA A 50 4.90 -20.58 -11.61
CA ALA A 50 6.19 -20.59 -10.90
C ALA A 50 6.98 -21.90 -11.14
N ARG A 51 8.27 -21.82 -11.44
CA ARG A 51 9.11 -22.99 -11.73
C ARG A 51 10.26 -23.18 -10.74
N SER A 52 10.81 -22.11 -10.23
CA SER A 52 12.02 -22.14 -9.40
C SER A 52 11.80 -21.54 -8.03
N GLN A 53 11.16 -20.36 -7.94
CA GLN A 53 11.05 -19.64 -6.70
C GLN A 53 9.73 -18.86 -6.58
N ILE A 54 9.05 -19.02 -5.44
CA ILE A 54 8.00 -18.10 -4.97
C ILE A 54 8.55 -17.42 -3.71
N LEU A 55 8.61 -16.10 -3.70
CA LEU A 55 8.98 -15.29 -2.55
C LEU A 55 7.79 -14.44 -2.14
N LEU A 56 7.21 -14.73 -0.98
CA LEU A 56 6.07 -14.04 -0.40
C LEU A 56 6.51 -13.32 0.88
N ILE A 57 6.45 -11.99 0.87
CA ILE A 57 6.73 -11.13 2.03
C ILE A 57 5.48 -10.35 2.37
N GLY A 58 5.04 -10.37 3.62
CA GLY A 58 3.86 -9.67 4.07
C GLY A 58 3.92 -9.27 5.53
N TRP A 59 3.04 -8.35 5.91
CA TRP A 59 2.77 -8.04 7.29
C TRP A 59 2.11 -9.23 8.01
N ASP A 60 1.21 -9.90 7.28
CA ASP A 60 0.51 -11.09 7.76
C ASP A 60 0.17 -12.05 6.61
N VAL A 61 0.21 -13.36 6.88
CA VAL A 61 -0.12 -14.41 5.91
C VAL A 61 -1.06 -15.42 6.56
N ASP A 62 -2.26 -15.60 5.98
CA ASP A 62 -3.22 -16.62 6.45
C ASP A 62 -3.42 -17.73 5.42
N THR A 63 -2.98 -18.93 5.75
CA THR A 63 -3.04 -20.11 4.87
C THR A 63 -4.45 -20.57 4.51
N ARG A 64 -5.48 -20.04 5.19
CA ARG A 64 -6.90 -20.39 5.00
C ARG A 64 -7.60 -19.50 3.98
N VAL A 65 -6.99 -18.38 3.60
CA VAL A 65 -7.56 -17.45 2.61
C VAL A 65 -7.83 -18.20 1.30
N ARG A 66 -9.02 -18.02 0.76
CA ARG A 66 -9.36 -18.46 -0.60
C ARG A 66 -8.77 -17.47 -1.60
N LEU A 67 -8.08 -17.99 -2.58
CA LEU A 67 -7.47 -17.20 -3.66
C LEU A 67 -8.43 -16.98 -4.84
N ILE A 68 -9.45 -17.84 -4.95
CA ILE A 68 -10.43 -17.80 -6.02
C ILE A 68 -11.75 -18.40 -5.52
N ASP A 69 -12.87 -17.82 -5.91
CA ASP A 69 -14.22 -18.29 -5.55
C ASP A 69 -14.78 -19.27 -6.57
N GLU A 70 -14.31 -19.22 -7.80
CA GLU A 70 -14.61 -20.16 -8.88
C GLU A 70 -13.82 -21.46 -8.74
N ASP A 71 -14.06 -22.42 -9.63
CA ASP A 71 -13.27 -23.64 -9.70
C ASP A 71 -11.83 -23.31 -10.13
N PRO A 72 -10.84 -23.61 -9.28
CA PRO A 72 -9.45 -23.27 -9.59
C PRO A 72 -8.94 -23.99 -10.83
N PRO A 73 -8.13 -23.33 -11.67
CA PRO A 73 -7.55 -23.94 -12.85
C PRO A 73 -6.68 -25.14 -12.48
N ALA A 74 -6.58 -26.13 -13.40
CA ALA A 74 -5.76 -27.33 -13.26
C ALA A 74 -6.08 -28.21 -12.02
N GLY A 75 -7.26 -28.07 -11.41
CA GLY A 75 -7.63 -28.77 -10.18
C GLY A 75 -6.80 -28.37 -8.96
N ALA A 76 -6.30 -27.14 -8.93
CA ALA A 76 -5.57 -26.60 -7.81
C ALA A 76 -6.49 -26.40 -6.60
N PRO A 77 -6.00 -26.56 -5.35
CA PRO A 77 -6.78 -26.21 -4.18
C PRO A 77 -7.05 -24.70 -4.10
N PRO A 78 -8.26 -24.24 -3.68
CA PRO A 78 -8.61 -22.84 -3.69
C PRO A 78 -8.00 -22.00 -2.55
N THR A 79 -7.47 -22.63 -1.50
CA THR A 79 -6.88 -21.90 -0.36
C THR A 79 -5.37 -21.81 -0.45
N LEU A 80 -4.79 -20.67 -0.08
CA LEU A 80 -3.36 -20.39 -0.16
C LEU A 80 -2.51 -21.54 0.36
N GLY A 81 -2.72 -22.00 1.58
CA GLY A 81 -1.86 -23.01 2.17
C GLY A 81 -2.03 -24.40 1.59
N ALA A 82 -3.24 -24.79 1.12
CA ALA A 82 -3.43 -26.03 0.40
C ALA A 82 -2.78 -25.96 -0.98
N PHE A 83 -2.93 -24.83 -1.65
CA PHE A 83 -2.32 -24.54 -2.95
C PHE A 83 -0.79 -24.63 -2.90
N LEU A 84 -0.14 -23.91 -1.96
CA LEU A 84 1.33 -23.94 -1.84
C LEU A 84 1.86 -25.36 -1.57
N SER A 85 1.20 -26.12 -0.70
CA SER A 85 1.58 -27.51 -0.46
C SER A 85 1.34 -28.42 -1.66
N TRP A 86 0.33 -28.12 -2.49
CA TRP A 86 -0.02 -28.88 -3.68
C TRP A 86 0.97 -28.61 -4.82
N ILE A 87 1.32 -27.32 -5.07
CA ILE A 87 2.25 -26.96 -6.15
C ILE A 87 3.68 -27.43 -5.86
N ALA A 88 4.15 -27.31 -4.60
CA ALA A 88 5.46 -27.80 -4.19
C ALA A 88 5.63 -29.31 -4.47
N LYS A 89 4.61 -30.13 -4.17
CA LYS A 89 4.65 -31.57 -4.48
C LYS A 89 4.68 -31.89 -5.98
N ARG A 90 4.11 -31.03 -6.81
CA ARG A 90 4.06 -31.21 -8.28
C ARG A 90 5.31 -30.71 -8.98
N ARG A 91 6.05 -29.82 -8.33
CA ARG A 91 7.26 -29.18 -8.87
C ARG A 91 8.43 -29.34 -7.88
N PRO A 92 9.19 -30.45 -7.96
CA PRO A 92 10.30 -30.71 -7.02
C PRO A 92 11.40 -29.64 -7.02
N GLU A 93 11.54 -28.89 -8.11
CA GLU A 93 12.52 -27.81 -8.27
C GLU A 93 12.03 -26.45 -7.74
N LEU A 94 10.74 -26.35 -7.34
CA LEU A 94 10.16 -25.10 -6.84
C LEU A 94 10.42 -24.94 -5.35
N PHE A 95 11.02 -23.82 -4.95
CA PHE A 95 11.19 -23.40 -3.57
C PHE A 95 10.28 -22.23 -3.24
N ILE A 96 9.62 -22.31 -2.09
CA ILE A 96 8.66 -21.31 -1.61
C ILE A 96 9.18 -20.72 -0.31
N TYR A 97 9.43 -19.40 -0.31
CA TYR A 97 9.91 -18.66 0.83
C TYR A 97 8.85 -17.67 1.29
N ILE A 98 8.45 -17.78 2.55
CA ILE A 98 7.44 -16.92 3.16
C ILE A 98 8.08 -16.20 4.34
N LEU A 99 8.08 -14.87 4.30
CA LEU A 99 8.58 -14.02 5.36
C LEU A 99 7.46 -13.12 5.88
N ALA A 100 7.11 -13.27 7.15
CA ALA A 100 6.07 -12.47 7.79
C ALA A 100 6.63 -11.72 9.01
N TRP A 101 5.99 -10.63 9.39
CA TRP A 101 6.34 -9.89 10.59
C TRP A 101 6.08 -10.72 11.84
N ASP A 102 6.98 -10.63 12.83
CA ASP A 102 7.00 -11.50 14.01
C ASP A 102 5.79 -11.32 14.94
N GLN A 103 5.27 -10.10 15.09
CA GLN A 103 4.07 -9.88 15.90
C GLN A 103 2.82 -10.49 15.26
N GLY A 104 2.81 -10.70 13.96
CA GLY A 104 1.82 -11.54 13.27
C GLY A 104 1.82 -12.98 13.82
N ALA A 105 2.97 -13.49 14.26
CA ALA A 105 3.10 -14.83 14.86
C ALA A 105 2.27 -15.01 16.14
N ILE A 106 2.07 -13.97 16.93
CA ILE A 106 1.27 -14.02 18.18
C ILE A 106 -0.17 -14.43 17.90
N SER A 107 -0.71 -14.08 16.74
CA SER A 107 -2.08 -14.40 16.33
C SER A 107 -2.23 -15.82 15.75
N VAL A 108 -1.12 -16.47 15.35
CA VAL A 108 -1.12 -17.78 14.67
C VAL A 108 -1.72 -18.91 15.50
N PRO A 109 -1.45 -19.06 16.84
CA PRO A 109 -2.08 -20.09 17.65
C PRO A 109 -3.60 -20.04 17.64
N GLY A 110 -4.20 -18.85 17.57
CA GLY A 110 -5.65 -18.65 17.44
C GLY A 110 -6.22 -18.95 16.04
N ARG A 111 -5.38 -19.26 15.05
CA ARG A 111 -5.79 -19.53 13.66
C ARG A 111 -5.95 -21.01 13.32
N GLY A 112 -6.08 -21.90 14.31
CA GLY A 112 -6.42 -23.30 14.14
C GLY A 112 -5.51 -24.03 13.13
N THR A 113 -6.04 -24.40 11.95
CA THR A 113 -5.32 -25.19 10.94
C THR A 113 -4.08 -24.51 10.37
N THR A 114 -3.97 -23.16 10.41
CA THR A 114 -2.79 -22.42 9.96
C THR A 114 -1.56 -22.80 10.79
N PHE A 115 -1.70 -22.91 12.11
CA PHE A 115 -0.61 -23.31 13.01
C PHE A 115 -0.05 -24.69 12.66
N PHE A 116 -0.92 -25.69 12.53
CA PHE A 116 -0.49 -27.06 12.19
C PHE A 116 0.14 -27.14 10.79
N ARG A 117 -0.34 -26.36 9.84
CA ARG A 117 0.25 -26.30 8.50
C ARG A 117 1.63 -25.66 8.52
N MET A 118 1.81 -24.58 9.24
CA MET A 118 3.11 -23.92 9.41
C MET A 118 4.13 -24.84 10.11
N LEU A 119 3.72 -25.61 11.13
CA LEU A 119 4.58 -26.63 11.75
C LEU A 119 5.01 -27.69 10.72
N ARG A 120 4.07 -28.16 9.87
CA ARG A 120 4.40 -29.13 8.82
C ARG A 120 5.38 -28.55 7.80
N TRP A 121 5.21 -27.30 7.41
CA TRP A 121 6.14 -26.60 6.51
C TRP A 121 7.53 -26.41 7.12
N GLY A 122 7.64 -26.33 8.45
CA GLY A 122 8.94 -26.32 9.14
C GLY A 122 9.77 -27.61 8.93
N LEU A 123 9.13 -28.70 8.49
CA LEU A 123 9.77 -29.98 8.14
C LEU A 123 9.85 -30.18 6.61
N ASP A 124 9.29 -29.30 5.83
CA ASP A 124 9.30 -29.36 4.36
C ASP A 124 10.63 -28.78 3.83
N LYS A 125 11.16 -29.41 2.80
CA LYS A 125 12.41 -28.95 2.18
C LYS A 125 12.20 -27.84 1.15
N GLN A 126 10.98 -27.72 0.62
CA GLN A 126 10.63 -26.78 -0.43
C GLN A 126 9.90 -25.54 0.08
N ILE A 127 9.22 -25.62 1.25
CA ILE A 127 8.48 -24.50 1.82
C ILE A 127 9.16 -24.04 3.10
N SER A 128 9.69 -22.82 3.08
CA SER A 128 10.31 -22.20 4.24
C SER A 128 9.48 -21.00 4.69
N ILE A 129 8.97 -21.04 5.92
CA ILE A 129 8.33 -19.88 6.55
C ILE A 129 9.21 -19.35 7.67
N LYS A 130 9.43 -18.04 7.69
CA LYS A 130 10.23 -17.36 8.70
C LYS A 130 9.51 -16.11 9.21
N TRP A 131 9.90 -15.71 10.42
CA TRP A 131 9.41 -14.51 11.08
C TRP A 131 10.54 -13.49 11.13
N ASP A 132 10.27 -12.28 10.72
CA ASP A 132 11.26 -11.21 10.71
C ASP A 132 11.19 -10.39 12.00
N HIS A 133 12.26 -10.48 12.79
CA HIS A 133 12.47 -9.76 14.05
C HIS A 133 13.42 -8.57 13.89
N GLN A 134 13.94 -8.33 12.68
CA GLN A 134 14.95 -7.31 12.39
C GLN A 134 14.31 -5.96 12.08
N HIS A 135 13.59 -5.40 13.04
CA HIS A 135 12.95 -4.09 12.97
C HIS A 135 13.28 -3.27 14.22
N PRO A 136 13.15 -1.93 14.17
CA PRO A 136 13.25 -1.07 15.36
C PRO A 136 12.23 -1.49 16.42
N LEU A 137 12.48 -1.11 17.66
CA LEU A 137 11.48 -1.24 18.72
C LEU A 137 10.20 -0.49 18.31
N ASP A 138 9.07 -1.16 18.37
CA ASP A 138 7.76 -0.69 17.91
C ASP A 138 7.63 -0.51 16.37
N GLY A 139 8.68 -0.82 15.57
CA GLY A 139 8.59 -0.89 14.11
C GLY A 139 7.87 -2.13 13.61
N SER A 140 7.42 -2.09 12.37
CA SER A 140 6.80 -3.23 11.70
C SER A 140 7.41 -3.48 10.31
N HIS A 141 7.20 -4.70 9.83
CA HIS A 141 7.49 -5.04 8.45
C HIS A 141 6.21 -4.91 7.63
N HIS A 142 6.07 -3.79 6.93
CA HIS A 142 4.82 -3.45 6.27
C HIS A 142 4.83 -3.64 4.74
N GLN A 143 5.95 -4.07 4.16
CA GLN A 143 6.05 -4.46 2.74
C GLN A 143 5.11 -5.63 2.43
N LYS A 144 4.41 -5.57 1.27
CA LYS A 144 3.61 -6.66 0.73
C LYS A 144 4.07 -6.93 -0.68
N ILE A 145 4.82 -8.03 -0.80
CA ILE A 145 5.54 -8.39 -2.03
C ILE A 145 5.30 -9.87 -2.32
N LEU A 146 4.93 -10.17 -3.56
CA LEU A 146 4.93 -11.53 -4.09
C LEU A 146 5.78 -11.53 -5.36
N VAL A 147 6.85 -12.34 -5.39
CA VAL A 147 7.74 -12.45 -6.55
C VAL A 147 7.74 -13.88 -7.07
N ILE A 148 7.61 -14.04 -8.36
CA ILE A 148 7.60 -15.31 -9.08
C ILE A 148 8.81 -15.35 -10.02
N ASP A 149 9.80 -16.20 -9.68
CA ASP A 149 10.98 -16.49 -10.52
C ASP A 149 11.77 -15.23 -10.98
N ASP A 150 11.71 -14.11 -10.24
CA ASP A 150 12.24 -12.78 -10.63
C ASP A 150 11.70 -12.25 -11.97
N LYS A 151 10.57 -12.82 -12.46
CA LYS A 151 9.96 -12.47 -13.74
C LYS A 151 8.68 -11.67 -13.60
N LEU A 152 7.96 -11.87 -12.50
CA LEU A 152 6.76 -11.14 -12.16
C LEU A 152 6.81 -10.82 -10.68
N ALA A 153 6.48 -9.59 -10.33
CA ALA A 153 6.31 -9.17 -8.94
C ALA A 153 4.99 -8.41 -8.77
N PHE A 154 4.38 -8.61 -7.62
CA PHE A 154 3.28 -7.79 -7.11
C PHE A 154 3.80 -7.00 -5.91
N CYS A 155 3.53 -5.69 -5.88
CA CYS A 155 3.92 -4.80 -4.79
C CYS A 155 2.80 -3.79 -4.55
N GLY A 156 2.30 -3.67 -3.30
CA GLY A 156 1.20 -2.77 -2.98
C GLY A 156 0.71 -2.85 -1.55
N GLY A 157 -0.58 -2.53 -1.33
CA GLY A 157 -1.24 -2.51 -0.03
C GLY A 157 -1.77 -3.86 0.44
N ILE A 158 -1.95 -4.84 -0.46
CA ILE A 158 -2.74 -6.04 -0.20
C ILE A 158 -1.89 -7.18 0.36
N ASP A 159 -2.13 -7.58 1.61
CA ASP A 159 -1.65 -8.84 2.18
C ASP A 159 -2.55 -10.01 1.79
N ILE A 160 -1.99 -11.22 1.62
CA ILE A 160 -2.80 -12.45 1.47
C ILE A 160 -3.19 -12.97 2.86
N THR A 161 -4.11 -12.25 3.49
CA THR A 161 -4.62 -12.57 4.82
C THR A 161 -6.13 -12.39 4.96
N GLY A 162 -6.69 -12.80 6.09
CA GLY A 162 -8.13 -12.68 6.34
C GLY A 162 -8.62 -11.24 6.42
N SER A 163 -9.88 -11.02 6.02
CA SER A 163 -10.56 -9.71 6.06
C SER A 163 -9.93 -8.66 5.12
N ARG A 164 -9.42 -9.08 3.96
CA ARG A 164 -8.92 -8.20 2.89
C ARG A 164 -9.68 -8.37 1.58
N TRP A 165 -10.26 -9.54 1.36
CA TRP A 165 -10.98 -9.87 0.12
C TRP A 165 -12.23 -9.00 -0.02
N ASP A 166 -12.33 -8.28 -1.10
CA ASP A 166 -13.53 -7.61 -1.57
C ASP A 166 -13.44 -7.45 -3.09
N THR A 167 -14.54 -7.08 -3.71
CA THR A 167 -14.64 -6.78 -5.13
C THR A 167 -14.84 -5.29 -5.34
N ARG A 168 -14.51 -4.78 -6.51
CA ARG A 168 -14.70 -3.37 -6.90
C ARG A 168 -16.13 -2.86 -6.74
N ARG A 169 -17.12 -3.74 -6.61
CA ARG A 169 -18.51 -3.37 -6.37
C ARG A 169 -18.77 -2.88 -4.95
N HIS A 170 -17.97 -3.30 -3.97
CA HIS A 170 -18.14 -3.00 -2.55
C HIS A 170 -19.59 -3.08 -2.07
N CYS A 171 -20.30 -4.15 -2.49
CA CYS A 171 -21.71 -4.33 -2.13
C CYS A 171 -21.88 -4.35 -0.61
N ASP A 172 -22.99 -3.78 -0.09
CA ASP A 172 -23.30 -3.81 1.34
C ASP A 172 -23.32 -5.24 1.90
N THR A 173 -23.85 -6.16 1.11
CA THR A 173 -23.82 -7.60 1.40
C THR A 173 -23.08 -8.33 0.30
N GLU A 174 -21.92 -8.92 0.63
CA GLU A 174 -21.11 -9.69 -0.30
C GLU A 174 -20.85 -11.09 0.27
N PRO A 175 -21.34 -12.17 -0.39
CA PRO A 175 -21.20 -13.54 0.11
C PRO A 175 -19.75 -14.00 0.33
N GLY A 176 -18.82 -13.55 -0.53
CA GLY A 176 -17.38 -13.86 -0.44
C GLY A 176 -16.67 -13.13 0.70
N ARG A 177 -17.22 -12.01 1.20
CA ARG A 177 -16.59 -11.17 2.22
C ARG A 177 -16.80 -11.73 3.62
N ARG A 178 -16.12 -12.84 3.91
CA ARG A 178 -16.23 -13.59 5.17
C ARG A 178 -14.86 -13.94 5.75
N ARG A 179 -14.77 -13.84 7.08
CA ARG A 179 -13.55 -14.23 7.82
C ARG A 179 -13.32 -15.72 7.71
N PRO A 180 -12.11 -16.19 7.35
CA PRO A 180 -11.85 -17.61 7.04
C PRO A 180 -12.18 -18.60 8.14
N PHE A 181 -12.15 -18.20 9.42
CA PHE A 181 -12.39 -19.10 10.55
C PHE A 181 -13.82 -19.03 11.10
N THR A 182 -14.33 -17.81 11.28
CA THR A 182 -15.63 -17.61 11.92
C THR A 182 -16.81 -17.59 10.96
N GLY A 183 -16.55 -17.47 9.66
CA GLY A 183 -17.59 -17.24 8.66
C GLY A 183 -18.33 -15.91 8.80
N ARG A 184 -17.93 -15.05 9.76
CA ARG A 184 -18.56 -13.75 9.97
C ARG A 184 -18.22 -12.80 8.84
N ALA A 185 -19.20 -12.05 8.35
CA ALA A 185 -19.00 -10.95 7.43
C ALA A 185 -18.13 -9.86 8.08
N TYR A 186 -17.45 -9.08 7.26
CA TYR A 186 -16.73 -7.87 7.65
C TYR A 186 -17.07 -6.73 6.69
N GLU A 187 -16.63 -5.54 7.03
CA GLU A 187 -16.92 -4.31 6.28
C GLU A 187 -16.29 -4.31 4.89
N PRO A 188 -16.86 -3.57 3.92
CA PRO A 188 -16.25 -3.35 2.62
C PRO A 188 -14.82 -2.87 2.71
N TRP A 189 -13.97 -3.34 1.79
CA TRP A 189 -12.52 -3.13 1.87
C TRP A 189 -11.95 -2.76 0.51
N HIS A 190 -11.40 -1.56 0.38
CA HIS A 190 -10.77 -1.06 -0.83
C HIS A 190 -9.24 -1.04 -0.68
N ASP A 191 -8.52 -1.66 -1.60
CA ASP A 191 -7.06 -1.75 -1.59
C ASP A 191 -6.50 -1.93 -3.01
N ALA A 192 -5.20 -1.77 -3.20
CA ALA A 192 -4.59 -1.92 -4.51
C ALA A 192 -3.17 -2.49 -4.45
N THR A 193 -2.76 -3.10 -5.54
CA THR A 193 -1.39 -3.58 -5.76
C THR A 193 -1.00 -3.38 -7.22
N MET A 194 0.30 -3.28 -7.52
CA MET A 194 0.82 -3.20 -8.88
C MET A 194 1.53 -4.50 -9.25
N ALA A 195 1.21 -5.06 -10.41
CA ALA A 195 1.96 -6.12 -11.06
C ALA A 195 2.99 -5.51 -12.00
N VAL A 196 4.24 -5.99 -11.93
CA VAL A 196 5.34 -5.59 -12.82
C VAL A 196 6.17 -6.80 -13.21
N ASP A 197 6.69 -6.82 -14.44
CA ASP A 197 7.61 -7.85 -14.91
C ASP A 197 9.02 -7.33 -15.19
N GLY A 198 9.86 -8.13 -15.81
CA GLY A 198 11.19 -7.75 -16.28
C GLY A 198 12.18 -7.42 -15.19
N ASP A 199 13.04 -6.44 -15.43
CA ASP A 199 14.11 -6.05 -14.50
C ASP A 199 13.54 -5.43 -13.22
N THR A 200 12.36 -4.79 -13.28
CA THR A 200 11.65 -4.30 -12.09
C THR A 200 11.26 -5.44 -11.16
N ALA A 201 10.73 -6.55 -11.69
CA ALA A 201 10.40 -7.72 -10.87
C ALA A 201 11.66 -8.34 -10.23
N ALA A 202 12.76 -8.41 -10.97
CA ALA A 202 14.04 -8.88 -10.45
C ALA A 202 14.59 -7.98 -9.32
N ALA A 203 14.45 -6.65 -9.45
CA ALA A 203 14.84 -5.71 -8.39
C ALA A 203 14.00 -5.92 -7.10
N ILE A 204 12.70 -6.14 -7.22
CA ILE A 204 11.83 -6.46 -6.08
C ILE A 204 12.23 -7.82 -5.47
N GLY A 205 12.63 -8.80 -6.30
CA GLY A 205 13.20 -10.07 -5.86
C GLY A 205 14.49 -9.88 -5.04
N ASP A 206 15.41 -9.00 -5.51
CA ASP A 206 16.61 -8.63 -4.76
C ASP A 206 16.28 -8.02 -3.40
N LEU A 207 15.31 -7.09 -3.35
CA LEU A 207 14.84 -6.51 -2.10
C LEU A 207 14.35 -7.59 -1.13
N GLY A 208 13.55 -8.54 -1.61
CA GLY A 208 13.03 -9.65 -0.81
C GLY A 208 14.14 -10.58 -0.30
N ARG A 209 15.16 -10.89 -1.12
CA ARG A 209 16.32 -11.68 -0.72
C ARG A 209 17.17 -10.99 0.34
N VAL A 210 17.39 -9.68 0.21
CA VAL A 210 18.07 -8.88 1.24
C VAL A 210 17.31 -8.94 2.56
N ARG A 211 15.98 -8.78 2.53
CA ARG A 211 15.12 -8.91 3.70
C ARG A 211 15.22 -10.30 4.33
N TRP A 212 15.14 -11.35 3.52
CA TRP A 212 15.30 -12.73 3.99
C TRP A 212 16.65 -12.94 4.66
N ALA A 213 17.74 -12.47 4.06
CA ALA A 213 19.09 -12.60 4.62
C ALA A 213 19.22 -11.85 5.96
N CYS A 214 18.65 -10.64 6.08
CA CYS A 214 18.62 -9.89 7.34
C CYS A 214 17.86 -10.65 8.44
N ALA A 215 16.68 -11.22 8.10
CA ALA A 215 15.83 -11.92 9.06
C ALA A 215 16.39 -13.27 9.51
N THR A 216 17.11 -13.98 8.64
CA THR A 216 17.46 -15.40 8.86
C THR A 216 18.96 -15.69 8.93
N GLY A 217 19.80 -14.74 8.50
CA GLY A 217 21.24 -14.96 8.30
C GLY A 217 21.58 -15.84 7.09
N THR A 218 20.57 -16.23 6.28
CA THR A 218 20.76 -17.12 5.12
C THR A 218 20.51 -16.34 3.83
N HIS A 219 21.45 -16.39 2.90
CA HIS A 219 21.33 -15.79 1.58
C HIS A 219 20.58 -16.72 0.62
N LEU A 220 19.50 -16.25 0.05
CA LEU A 220 18.81 -16.94 -1.04
C LEU A 220 19.50 -16.65 -2.37
N THR A 221 19.68 -17.69 -3.16
CA THR A 221 20.16 -17.53 -4.55
C THR A 221 19.04 -17.01 -5.43
N ALA A 222 19.35 -16.09 -6.33
CA ALA A 222 18.42 -15.67 -7.35
C ALA A 222 18.01 -16.85 -8.24
N PRO A 223 16.73 -16.95 -8.66
CA PRO A 223 16.29 -18.04 -9.52
C PRO A 223 17.04 -18.00 -10.87
N PRO A 224 17.24 -19.14 -11.53
CA PRO A 224 17.83 -19.18 -12.85
C PRO A 224 16.95 -18.44 -13.85
N ARG A 225 17.58 -17.78 -14.84
CA ARG A 225 16.83 -17.12 -15.91
C ARG A 225 16.01 -18.18 -16.68
N ALA A 226 14.71 -18.17 -16.50
CA ALA A 226 13.78 -19.07 -17.18
C ALA A 226 13.16 -18.40 -18.40
N THR A 227 12.63 -19.19 -19.35
CA THR A 227 12.00 -18.68 -20.59
C THR A 227 10.47 -18.59 -20.48
N HIS A 228 9.86 -19.15 -19.41
CA HIS A 228 8.40 -19.10 -19.23
C HIS A 228 7.91 -17.70 -18.85
N ASP A 229 6.64 -17.45 -19.05
CA ASP A 229 5.98 -16.20 -18.72
C ASP A 229 4.92 -16.44 -17.61
N PRO A 230 5.16 -15.94 -16.37
CA PRO A 230 4.19 -16.07 -15.28
C PRO A 230 3.13 -14.97 -15.25
N TRP A 231 3.12 -14.04 -16.23
CA TRP A 231 2.10 -13.00 -16.28
C TRP A 231 0.71 -13.61 -16.46
N PRO A 232 -0.28 -13.27 -15.60
CA PRO A 232 -1.63 -13.82 -15.70
C PRO A 232 -2.27 -13.49 -17.07
N VAL A 233 -2.79 -14.51 -17.76
CA VAL A 233 -3.34 -14.35 -19.13
C VAL A 233 -4.54 -13.41 -19.20
N ASP A 234 -5.27 -13.29 -18.11
CA ASP A 234 -6.45 -12.44 -17.94
C ASP A 234 -6.13 -11.04 -17.37
N LEU A 235 -4.87 -10.75 -17.03
CA LEU A 235 -4.41 -9.44 -16.62
C LEU A 235 -3.92 -8.65 -17.84
N GLN A 236 -4.72 -7.69 -18.28
CA GLN A 236 -4.30 -6.81 -19.37
C GLN A 236 -3.26 -5.81 -18.87
N PRO A 237 -2.06 -5.74 -19.47
CA PRO A 237 -1.07 -4.75 -19.07
C PRO A 237 -1.54 -3.34 -19.47
N GLN A 238 -1.61 -2.45 -18.50
CA GLN A 238 -1.94 -1.04 -18.70
C GLN A 238 -0.75 -0.25 -19.24
N PHE A 239 0.46 -0.59 -18.79
CA PHE A 239 1.71 -0.01 -19.29
C PHE A 239 2.54 -1.09 -19.98
N ARG A 240 3.25 -0.67 -21.02
CA ARG A 240 4.21 -1.52 -21.72
C ARG A 240 5.53 -0.80 -21.88
N ASP A 241 6.62 -1.53 -21.65
CA ASP A 241 7.98 -1.07 -21.86
C ASP A 241 8.30 0.26 -21.13
N ILE A 242 7.94 0.30 -19.84
CA ILE A 242 7.95 1.50 -18.97
C ILE A 242 9.07 1.40 -17.93
N GLU A 243 9.67 2.55 -17.57
CA GLU A 243 10.56 2.65 -16.42
C GLU A 243 9.74 2.76 -15.13
N VAL A 244 10.15 1.99 -14.11
CA VAL A 244 9.53 1.96 -12.79
C VAL A 244 10.61 2.20 -11.74
N ALA A 245 10.44 3.24 -10.94
CA ALA A 245 11.29 3.45 -9.78
C ALA A 245 10.79 2.63 -8.59
N VAL A 246 11.71 2.02 -7.87
CA VAL A 246 11.48 1.30 -6.61
C VAL A 246 12.01 2.16 -5.47
N ALA A 247 11.14 2.59 -4.57
CA ALA A 247 11.49 3.36 -3.38
C ALA A 247 11.22 2.56 -2.09
N ARG A 248 12.02 2.82 -1.04
CA ARG A 248 11.98 2.06 0.20
C ARG A 248 11.93 2.97 1.42
N THR A 249 11.30 2.46 2.46
CA THR A 249 11.55 2.88 3.84
C THR A 249 12.09 1.69 4.62
N ARG A 250 13.03 1.94 5.51
CA ARG A 250 13.53 0.97 6.47
C ARG A 250 14.06 1.69 7.69
N GLY A 251 13.46 1.45 8.84
CA GLY A 251 13.95 1.99 10.10
C GLY A 251 15.29 1.38 10.53
N LYS A 252 16.06 2.13 11.29
CA LYS A 252 17.34 1.67 11.84
C LYS A 252 17.14 0.54 12.84
N ALA A 253 17.78 -0.60 12.61
CA ALA A 253 17.70 -1.75 13.49
C ALA A 253 19.06 -2.48 13.57
N GLY A 254 19.70 -2.47 14.73
CA GLY A 254 21.02 -3.09 14.94
C GLY A 254 22.06 -2.52 13.97
N PHE A 255 22.58 -3.36 13.06
CA PHE A 255 23.54 -2.97 12.02
C PHE A 255 22.87 -2.54 10.70
N VAL A 256 21.55 -2.56 10.64
CA VAL A 256 20.78 -2.19 9.44
C VAL A 256 20.61 -0.68 9.42
N GLU A 257 21.06 -0.04 8.36
CA GLU A 257 20.98 1.40 8.20
C GLU A 257 19.57 1.85 7.85
N GLU A 258 19.23 3.06 8.29
CA GLU A 258 17.99 3.74 7.96
C GLU A 258 17.90 4.05 6.46
N VAL A 259 16.71 3.94 5.89
CA VAL A 259 16.39 4.34 4.51
C VAL A 259 15.09 5.13 4.52
N ARG A 260 15.11 6.35 3.96
CA ARG A 260 13.98 7.29 3.89
C ARG A 260 13.66 7.72 2.45
N GLU A 261 13.86 6.85 1.48
CA GLU A 261 13.62 7.16 0.07
C GLU A 261 12.16 7.56 -0.18
N ILE A 262 11.22 6.87 0.49
CA ILE A 262 9.78 7.13 0.33
C ILE A 262 9.37 8.49 0.90
N GLU A 263 9.92 8.91 2.04
CA GLU A 263 9.66 10.25 2.59
C GLU A 263 10.08 11.35 1.60
N ALA A 264 11.30 11.24 1.08
CA ALA A 264 11.79 12.17 0.07
C ALA A 264 10.93 12.15 -1.20
N LEU A 265 10.51 10.95 -1.65
CA LEU A 265 9.64 10.79 -2.81
C LEU A 265 8.29 11.49 -2.62
N PHE A 266 7.63 11.32 -1.47
CA PHE A 266 6.36 12.00 -1.20
C PHE A 266 6.49 13.53 -1.23
N VAL A 267 7.55 14.08 -0.62
CA VAL A 267 7.79 15.50 -0.64
C VAL A 267 8.00 16.01 -2.07
N ASP A 268 8.84 15.34 -2.84
CA ASP A 268 9.11 15.70 -4.23
C ASP A 268 7.86 15.65 -5.11
N LEU A 269 7.01 14.63 -4.94
CA LEU A 269 5.75 14.50 -5.66
C LEU A 269 4.80 15.68 -5.36
N ILE A 270 4.69 16.07 -4.08
CA ILE A 270 3.85 17.19 -3.65
C ILE A 270 4.42 18.52 -4.18
N GLU A 271 5.73 18.72 -4.10
CA GLU A 271 6.39 19.93 -4.57
C GLU A 271 6.33 20.09 -6.09
N ARG A 272 6.26 18.97 -6.81
CA ARG A 272 6.17 18.95 -8.27
C ARG A 272 4.76 19.20 -8.80
N ALA A 273 3.72 18.99 -8.01
CA ALA A 273 2.34 19.13 -8.43
C ALA A 273 2.02 20.55 -8.95
N THR A 274 1.30 20.64 -10.06
CA THR A 274 0.91 21.93 -10.68
C THR A 274 -0.60 22.10 -10.75
N ARG A 275 -1.35 21.01 -10.91
CA ARG A 275 -2.80 21.03 -11.06
C ARG A 275 -3.50 20.36 -9.90
N PHE A 276 -3.13 19.12 -9.60
CA PHE A 276 -3.73 18.35 -8.52
C PHE A 276 -2.85 17.19 -8.03
N VAL A 277 -3.12 16.78 -6.80
CA VAL A 277 -2.65 15.55 -6.19
C VAL A 277 -3.87 14.75 -5.74
N TYR A 278 -4.09 13.56 -6.31
CA TYR A 278 -5.08 12.59 -5.88
C TYR A 278 -4.42 11.50 -5.04
N VAL A 279 -4.96 11.21 -3.88
CA VAL A 279 -4.39 10.24 -2.94
C VAL A 279 -5.45 9.31 -2.39
N GLU A 280 -5.14 8.01 -2.34
CA GLU A 280 -5.84 7.05 -1.50
C GLU A 280 -4.87 6.53 -0.45
N THR A 281 -5.24 6.64 0.82
CA THR A 281 -4.36 6.23 1.91
C THR A 281 -5.15 5.82 3.14
N GLN A 282 -4.65 4.81 3.85
CA GLN A 282 -5.25 4.35 5.10
C GLN A 282 -5.07 5.38 6.23
N TYR A 283 -3.90 6.01 6.32
CA TYR A 283 -3.58 6.99 7.37
C TYR A 283 -3.12 8.31 6.75
N PHE A 284 -3.54 9.41 7.35
CA PHE A 284 -3.05 10.75 7.06
C PHE A 284 -2.63 11.39 8.38
N ALA A 285 -1.36 11.20 8.77
CA ALA A 285 -0.82 11.59 10.08
C ALA A 285 0.64 12.07 10.03
N SER A 286 1.30 12.11 8.85
CA SER A 286 2.68 12.61 8.71
C SER A 286 2.73 14.12 8.68
N ARG A 287 3.54 14.71 9.59
CA ARG A 287 3.77 16.15 9.66
C ARG A 287 4.55 16.66 8.45
N VAL A 288 5.60 15.95 8.03
CA VAL A 288 6.43 16.33 6.88
C VAL A 288 5.59 16.46 5.63
N ILE A 289 4.69 15.48 5.39
CA ILE A 289 3.76 15.52 4.27
C ILE A 289 2.76 16.67 4.39
N ALA A 290 2.17 16.87 5.58
CA ALA A 290 1.22 17.96 5.80
C ALA A 290 1.88 19.35 5.66
N GLU A 291 3.12 19.51 6.08
CA GLU A 291 3.89 20.75 5.88
C GLU A 291 4.16 21.01 4.40
N ALA A 292 4.51 19.98 3.62
CA ALA A 292 4.68 20.10 2.17
C ALA A 292 3.37 20.53 1.49
N ILE A 293 2.25 19.86 1.79
CA ILE A 293 0.92 20.25 1.31
C ILE A 293 0.60 21.69 1.73
N GLY A 294 0.83 22.03 3.01
CA GLY A 294 0.55 23.37 3.55
C GLY A 294 1.29 24.49 2.83
N ARG A 295 2.57 24.29 2.44
CA ARG A 295 3.32 25.24 1.62
C ARG A 295 2.66 25.47 0.25
N ARG A 296 2.25 24.39 -0.42
CA ARG A 296 1.59 24.46 -1.72
C ARG A 296 0.21 25.14 -1.67
N LEU A 297 -0.54 24.95 -0.58
CA LEU A 297 -1.85 25.60 -0.38
C LEU A 297 -1.74 27.12 -0.11
N GLU A 298 -0.61 27.60 0.39
CA GLU A 298 -0.35 29.04 0.59
C GLU A 298 0.02 29.76 -0.71
N GLU A 299 0.36 29.02 -1.78
CA GLU A 299 0.63 29.61 -3.11
C GLU A 299 -0.67 30.11 -3.77
N PRO A 300 -0.66 31.25 -4.46
CA PRO A 300 -1.87 31.78 -5.12
C PRO A 300 -2.50 30.77 -6.11
N ASP A 301 -1.66 30.13 -6.94
CA ASP A 301 -2.05 29.22 -8.01
C ASP A 301 -1.57 27.77 -7.73
N GLY A 302 -1.51 27.36 -6.45
CA GLY A 302 -1.08 26.02 -6.08
C GLY A 302 -2.10 24.92 -6.49
N PRO A 303 -1.69 23.65 -6.45
CA PRO A 303 -2.51 22.51 -6.88
C PRO A 303 -3.67 22.22 -5.92
N GLU A 304 -4.67 21.47 -6.41
CA GLU A 304 -5.69 20.83 -5.58
C GLU A 304 -5.13 19.58 -4.89
N PHE A 305 -5.56 19.32 -3.67
CA PHE A 305 -5.28 18.09 -2.91
C PHE A 305 -6.58 17.37 -2.59
N VAL A 306 -6.76 16.19 -3.16
CA VAL A 306 -7.89 15.30 -2.91
C VAL A 306 -7.39 14.04 -2.23
N ILE A 307 -7.83 13.80 -1.00
CA ILE A 307 -7.44 12.63 -0.21
C ILE A 307 -8.67 11.77 0.05
N VAL A 308 -8.59 10.49 -0.34
CA VAL A 308 -9.57 9.45 0.00
C VAL A 308 -9.01 8.63 1.16
N ASN A 309 -9.74 8.61 2.28
CA ASN A 309 -9.27 8.07 3.55
C ASN A 309 -10.42 7.38 4.28
N PRO A 310 -10.21 6.28 5.03
CA PRO A 310 -11.29 5.63 5.76
C PRO A 310 -11.83 6.56 6.86
N ARG A 311 -13.13 6.45 7.14
CA ARG A 311 -13.78 7.26 8.18
C ARG A 311 -13.16 7.02 9.56
N HIS A 312 -12.85 5.76 9.86
CA HIS A 312 -12.28 5.30 11.12
C HIS A 312 -10.99 4.50 10.89
N ALA A 313 -10.04 4.54 11.81
CA ALA A 313 -8.87 3.67 11.77
C ALA A 313 -9.26 2.23 12.18
N TYR A 314 -8.49 1.23 11.71
CA TYR A 314 -8.78 -0.18 11.98
C TYR A 314 -8.29 -0.56 13.39
N GLY A 315 -9.23 -0.75 14.31
CA GLY A 315 -8.94 -1.09 15.71
C GLY A 315 -9.01 0.11 16.65
N TRP A 316 -9.42 -0.15 17.89
CA TRP A 316 -9.69 0.92 18.86
C TRP A 316 -8.45 1.69 19.31
N LEU A 317 -7.26 1.08 19.25
CA LEU A 317 -6.00 1.72 19.64
C LEU A 317 -5.52 2.67 18.55
N ASP A 318 -5.54 2.23 17.28
CA ASP A 318 -5.21 3.05 16.14
C ASP A 318 -6.18 4.22 16.00
N GLU A 319 -7.48 3.98 16.23
CA GLU A 319 -8.50 5.04 16.22
C GLU A 319 -8.20 6.14 17.23
N ARG A 320 -7.72 5.79 18.43
CA ARG A 320 -7.41 6.74 19.49
C ARG A 320 -6.17 7.60 19.24
N VAL A 321 -5.31 7.21 18.32
CA VAL A 321 -4.06 7.94 18.01
C VAL A 321 -4.11 8.55 16.62
N MET A 322 -4.49 7.78 15.60
CA MET A 322 -4.50 8.23 14.21
C MET A 322 -5.62 9.22 13.91
N SER A 323 -6.80 9.06 14.52
CA SER A 323 -7.92 10.00 14.30
C SER A 323 -7.66 11.40 14.86
N PRO A 324 -7.13 11.56 16.11
CA PRO A 324 -6.70 12.88 16.60
C PRO A 324 -5.56 13.52 15.81
N ALA A 325 -4.56 12.71 15.39
CA ALA A 325 -3.46 13.21 14.57
C ALA A 325 -3.99 13.73 13.22
N ARG A 326 -4.83 12.94 12.54
CA ARG A 326 -5.50 13.35 11.31
C ARG A 326 -6.30 14.65 11.50
N TRP A 327 -7.07 14.76 12.59
CA TRP A 327 -7.85 15.97 12.86
C TRP A 327 -6.95 17.22 12.93
N GLN A 328 -5.84 17.14 13.66
CA GLN A 328 -4.90 18.26 13.82
C GLN A 328 -4.33 18.70 12.46
N LEU A 329 -3.92 17.75 11.62
CA LEU A 329 -3.37 18.05 10.31
C LEU A 329 -4.43 18.63 9.36
N VAL A 330 -5.62 18.05 9.31
CA VAL A 330 -6.73 18.53 8.46
C VAL A 330 -7.16 19.95 8.88
N ASP A 331 -7.29 20.23 10.19
CA ASP A 331 -7.63 21.54 10.69
C ASP A 331 -6.55 22.58 10.34
N ALA A 332 -5.27 22.22 10.49
CA ALA A 332 -4.14 23.09 10.14
C ALA A 332 -4.10 23.40 8.64
N LEU A 333 -4.33 22.40 7.77
CA LEU A 333 -4.37 22.58 6.32
C LEU A 333 -5.56 23.42 5.88
N ARG A 334 -6.75 23.20 6.43
CA ARG A 334 -7.94 24.01 6.15
C ARG A 334 -7.77 25.49 6.50
N LYS A 335 -6.99 25.78 7.56
CA LYS A 335 -6.66 27.18 7.93
C LYS A 335 -5.72 27.85 6.93
N LYS A 336 -4.83 27.08 6.29
CA LYS A 336 -3.91 27.55 5.25
C LYS A 336 -4.58 27.66 3.88
N ASP A 337 -5.55 26.79 3.62
CA ASP A 337 -6.27 26.73 2.34
C ASP A 337 -7.31 27.85 2.20
N LYS A 338 -6.90 28.96 1.59
CA LYS A 338 -7.78 30.08 1.28
C LYS A 338 -8.47 29.93 -0.08
N GLY A 339 -8.00 29.00 -0.90
CA GLY A 339 -8.49 28.78 -2.26
C GLY A 339 -9.52 27.66 -2.41
N GLY A 340 -9.83 26.91 -1.33
CA GLY A 340 -10.72 25.74 -1.40
C GLY A 340 -10.11 24.59 -2.21
N ARG A 341 -8.79 24.40 -2.10
CA ARG A 341 -8.01 23.42 -2.86
C ARG A 341 -7.63 22.17 -2.08
N PHE A 342 -8.08 22.04 -0.84
CA PHE A 342 -7.85 20.86 0.00
C PHE A 342 -9.17 20.21 0.38
N ALA A 343 -9.34 18.95 -0.02
CA ALA A 343 -10.50 18.15 0.32
C ALA A 343 -10.10 16.73 0.77
N ILE A 344 -10.78 16.23 1.79
CA ILE A 344 -10.63 14.85 2.27
C ILE A 344 -12.00 14.20 2.31
N TYR A 345 -12.09 12.98 1.79
CA TYR A 345 -13.32 12.23 1.61
C TYR A 345 -13.23 10.82 2.20
N ALA A 346 -14.37 10.25 2.59
CA ALA A 346 -14.52 8.84 2.91
C ALA A 346 -15.48 8.17 1.92
N PRO A 347 -15.15 7.02 1.34
CA PRO A 347 -16.04 6.31 0.45
C PRO A 347 -17.11 5.56 1.24
N VAL A 348 -18.32 5.50 0.66
CA VAL A 348 -19.47 4.78 1.21
C VAL A 348 -20.13 3.91 0.15
N THR A 349 -20.73 2.82 0.59
CA THR A 349 -21.53 1.90 -0.25
C THR A 349 -22.85 2.51 -0.68
N GLU A 350 -23.64 1.75 -1.47
CA GLU A 350 -24.98 2.14 -1.90
C GLU A 350 -25.93 2.43 -0.72
N GLN A 351 -25.82 1.69 0.39
CA GLN A 351 -26.60 1.92 1.60
C GLN A 351 -25.88 2.81 2.63
N ARG A 352 -24.84 3.52 2.22
CA ARG A 352 -24.05 4.46 3.04
C ARG A 352 -23.25 3.82 4.15
N ALA A 353 -22.97 2.51 4.09
CA ALA A 353 -21.98 1.89 4.96
C ALA A 353 -20.56 2.35 4.58
N ASP A 354 -19.67 2.45 5.55
CA ASP A 354 -18.30 2.88 5.30
C ASP A 354 -17.52 1.81 4.50
N ILE A 355 -16.77 2.22 3.49
CA ILE A 355 -15.77 1.40 2.81
C ILE A 355 -14.42 1.70 3.43
N TYR A 356 -13.73 0.66 3.92
CA TYR A 356 -12.42 0.82 4.51
C TYR A 356 -11.34 0.98 3.44
N VAL A 357 -10.74 2.15 3.33
CA VAL A 357 -9.64 2.42 2.40
C VAL A 357 -8.33 1.92 3.00
N HIS A 358 -7.70 0.96 2.35
CA HIS A 358 -6.37 0.46 2.69
C HIS A 358 -5.38 0.63 1.54
N ALA A 359 -5.81 1.10 0.39
CA ALA A 359 -4.97 1.44 -0.75
C ALA A 359 -3.92 2.51 -0.38
N LYS A 360 -2.78 2.47 -1.06
CA LYS A 360 -1.72 3.47 -0.97
C LYS A 360 -1.33 3.87 -2.37
N ILE A 361 -2.12 4.79 -2.92
CA ILE A 361 -2.00 5.33 -4.28
C ILE A 361 -1.78 6.83 -4.20
N MET A 362 -0.96 7.36 -5.10
CA MET A 362 -0.84 8.80 -5.33
C MET A 362 -0.68 9.07 -6.81
N ILE A 363 -1.53 9.95 -7.34
CA ILE A 363 -1.47 10.41 -8.73
C ILE A 363 -1.27 11.93 -8.73
N VAL A 364 -0.26 12.39 -9.47
CA VAL A 364 0.06 13.80 -9.60
C VAL A 364 -0.09 14.22 -11.07
N ASP A 365 -1.00 15.15 -11.33
CA ASP A 365 -1.20 15.84 -12.63
C ASP A 365 -1.44 14.90 -13.83
N ASP A 366 -1.93 13.67 -13.62
CA ASP A 366 -1.98 12.59 -14.62
C ASP A 366 -0.60 12.23 -15.22
N CYS A 367 0.48 12.57 -14.54
CA CYS A 367 1.85 12.37 -15.01
C CYS A 367 2.64 11.38 -14.18
N LEU A 368 2.37 11.32 -12.88
CA LEU A 368 3.10 10.48 -11.92
C LEU A 368 2.12 9.56 -11.21
N LEU A 369 2.40 8.27 -11.20
CA LEU A 369 1.62 7.24 -10.50
C LEU A 369 2.49 6.51 -9.50
N ARG A 370 2.21 6.67 -8.20
CA ARG A 370 2.83 5.92 -7.13
C ARG A 370 1.84 4.91 -6.56
N VAL A 371 2.27 3.65 -6.39
CA VAL A 371 1.53 2.57 -5.75
C VAL A 371 2.48 1.80 -4.84
N GLY A 372 2.07 1.49 -3.60
CA GLY A 372 2.95 0.74 -2.71
C GLY A 372 2.32 0.38 -1.37
N SER A 373 3.17 0.18 -0.38
CA SER A 373 2.76 -0.21 0.97
C SER A 373 2.75 0.97 1.96
N ALA A 374 3.43 2.09 1.66
CA ALA A 374 3.60 3.20 2.58
C ALA A 374 2.37 4.08 2.71
N ASN A 375 1.91 4.28 3.94
CA ASN A 375 0.89 5.25 4.30
C ASN A 375 1.46 6.66 4.44
N MET A 376 0.60 7.68 4.48
CA MET A 376 0.99 9.06 4.81
C MET A 376 1.02 9.28 6.33
N ASN A 377 1.80 8.47 7.06
CA ASN A 377 2.05 8.59 8.49
C ASN A 377 3.55 8.53 8.80
N ASN A 378 3.95 8.95 10.00
CA ASN A 378 5.36 9.05 10.36
C ASN A 378 6.06 7.69 10.35
N ARG A 379 5.36 6.62 10.75
CA ARG A 379 5.91 5.25 10.75
C ARG A 379 6.36 4.81 9.36
N SER A 380 5.53 5.03 8.34
CA SER A 380 5.88 4.67 6.95
C SER A 380 7.00 5.54 6.38
N MET A 381 7.23 6.75 6.94
CA MET A 381 8.30 7.64 6.49
C MET A 381 9.68 7.25 7.02
N GLY A 382 9.80 6.62 8.20
CA GLY A 382 11.12 6.37 8.76
C GLY A 382 11.26 5.16 9.70
N LEU A 383 10.18 4.50 10.09
CA LEU A 383 10.20 3.43 11.11
C LEU A 383 9.90 2.05 10.55
N ASP A 384 8.79 1.90 9.84
CA ASP A 384 8.35 0.65 9.25
C ASP A 384 9.13 0.33 7.97
N SER A 385 9.21 -0.93 7.58
CA SER A 385 9.77 -1.26 6.27
C SER A 385 8.69 -1.23 5.20
N GLU A 386 8.91 -0.43 4.15
CA GLU A 386 7.98 -0.18 3.07
C GLU A 386 8.62 -0.40 1.70
N CYS A 387 7.79 -0.61 0.68
CA CYS A 387 8.18 -0.67 -0.72
C CYS A 387 7.11 -0.02 -1.59
N ASP A 388 7.51 0.97 -2.38
CA ASP A 388 6.67 1.70 -3.29
C ASP A 388 7.23 1.67 -4.71
N LEU A 389 6.34 1.68 -5.68
CA LEU A 389 6.64 1.77 -7.10
C LEU A 389 6.14 3.11 -7.62
N LEU A 390 6.95 3.77 -8.45
CA LEU A 390 6.57 5.00 -9.15
C LEU A 390 6.76 4.84 -10.65
N ILE A 391 5.74 5.18 -11.42
CA ILE A 391 5.79 5.39 -12.87
C ILE A 391 5.81 6.89 -13.13
N ASP A 392 6.83 7.35 -13.87
CA ASP A 392 6.97 8.73 -14.35
C ASP A 392 6.62 8.79 -15.84
N GLY A 393 5.41 9.25 -16.14
CA GLY A 393 4.88 9.36 -17.50
C GLY A 393 5.10 10.74 -18.14
N ARG A 394 5.87 11.65 -17.52
CA ARG A 394 5.99 13.04 -18.01
C ARG A 394 6.51 13.15 -19.43
N ASP A 395 7.43 12.30 -19.80
CA ASP A 395 8.00 12.26 -21.16
C ASP A 395 7.29 11.25 -22.09
N ASP A 396 6.25 10.57 -21.61
CA ASP A 396 5.48 9.56 -22.34
C ASP A 396 3.98 9.89 -22.36
N ALA A 397 3.49 10.33 -23.50
CA ALA A 397 2.09 10.70 -23.68
C ALA A 397 1.12 9.51 -23.49
N ALA A 398 1.53 8.30 -23.87
CA ALA A 398 0.72 7.11 -23.67
C ALA A 398 0.62 6.76 -22.20
N ALA A 399 1.74 6.85 -21.45
CA ALA A 399 1.74 6.64 -20.01
C ALA A 399 0.87 7.69 -19.29
N ARG A 400 0.91 8.96 -19.68
CA ARG A 400 0.01 10.00 -19.14
C ARG A 400 -1.45 9.67 -19.38
N GLY A 401 -1.80 9.26 -20.60
CA GLY A 401 -3.16 8.82 -20.93
C GLY A 401 -3.62 7.67 -20.02
N THR A 402 -2.77 6.67 -19.85
CA THR A 402 -3.05 5.52 -18.95
C THR A 402 -3.20 5.95 -17.49
N ILE A 403 -2.37 6.87 -16.99
CA ILE A 403 -2.49 7.38 -15.60
C ILE A 403 -3.80 8.15 -15.41
N ALA A 404 -4.22 8.94 -16.42
CA ALA A 404 -5.51 9.62 -16.40
C ALA A 404 -6.69 8.63 -16.40
N GLU A 405 -6.62 7.56 -17.21
CA GLU A 405 -7.60 6.47 -17.21
C GLU A 405 -7.68 5.78 -15.84
N ILE A 406 -6.53 5.48 -15.21
CA ILE A 406 -6.47 4.90 -13.86
C ILE A 406 -7.12 5.82 -12.84
N ARG A 407 -6.86 7.14 -12.86
CA ARG A 407 -7.52 8.10 -11.98
C ARG A 407 -9.04 8.12 -12.19
N ASN A 408 -9.48 8.15 -13.43
CA ASN A 408 -10.91 8.14 -13.75
C ASN A 408 -11.57 6.85 -13.29
N ASP A 409 -10.90 5.71 -13.44
CA ASP A 409 -11.39 4.39 -13.06
C ASP A 409 -11.50 4.25 -11.52
N LEU A 410 -10.51 4.72 -10.77
CA LEU A 410 -10.56 4.75 -9.29
C LEU A 410 -11.70 5.64 -8.78
N LEU A 411 -11.86 6.84 -9.34
CA LEU A 411 -12.96 7.72 -8.98
C LEU A 411 -14.33 7.12 -9.36
N ALA A 412 -14.44 6.54 -10.56
CA ALA A 412 -15.66 5.88 -11.04
C ALA A 412 -16.08 4.75 -10.09
N GLU A 413 -15.13 3.99 -9.58
CA GLU A 413 -15.39 2.95 -8.57
C GLU A 413 -16.07 3.53 -7.33
N HIS A 414 -15.56 4.63 -6.79
CA HIS A 414 -16.14 5.26 -5.60
C HIS A 414 -17.55 5.81 -5.79
N PHE A 415 -17.96 6.08 -7.02
CA PHE A 415 -19.31 6.56 -7.35
C PHE A 415 -20.23 5.48 -7.91
N GLY A 416 -19.71 4.28 -8.18
CA GLY A 416 -20.45 3.26 -8.94
C GLY A 416 -20.80 3.73 -10.35
N ALA A 417 -19.98 4.59 -10.93
CA ALA A 417 -20.14 5.23 -12.24
C ALA A 417 -19.21 4.57 -13.29
N GLU A 418 -19.37 4.98 -14.54
CA GLU A 418 -18.46 4.61 -15.62
C GLU A 418 -17.27 5.58 -15.68
N SER A 419 -16.06 5.08 -15.97
CA SER A 419 -14.84 5.89 -16.09
C SER A 419 -14.99 7.07 -17.05
N GLY A 420 -15.67 6.88 -18.18
CA GLY A 420 -15.97 7.96 -19.14
C GLY A 420 -16.90 9.06 -18.62
N GLU A 421 -17.69 8.81 -17.59
CA GLU A 421 -18.51 9.83 -16.93
C GLU A 421 -17.62 10.75 -16.08
N VAL A 422 -16.69 10.17 -15.33
CA VAL A 422 -15.68 10.92 -14.56
C VAL A 422 -14.81 11.76 -15.46
N GLU A 423 -14.34 11.19 -16.59
CA GLU A 423 -13.56 11.90 -17.61
C GLU A 423 -14.28 13.16 -18.11
N ARG A 424 -15.51 13.01 -18.61
CA ARG A 424 -16.31 14.15 -19.09
C ARG A 424 -16.58 15.19 -18.00
N CYS A 425 -16.79 14.74 -16.76
CA CYS A 425 -16.99 15.64 -15.63
C CYS A 425 -15.73 16.44 -15.32
N PHE A 426 -14.57 15.77 -15.30
CA PHE A 426 -13.30 16.43 -15.05
C PHE A 426 -12.90 17.39 -16.17
N GLU A 427 -13.07 17.02 -17.44
CA GLU A 427 -12.85 17.91 -18.59
C GLU A 427 -13.73 19.18 -18.52
N LYS A 428 -14.99 19.02 -18.12
CA LYS A 428 -15.92 20.14 -17.98
C LYS A 428 -15.59 21.08 -16.82
N THR A 429 -15.16 20.52 -15.69
CA THR A 429 -14.93 21.30 -14.46
C THR A 429 -13.51 21.83 -14.34
N GLY A 430 -12.53 21.14 -14.92
CA GLY A 430 -11.10 21.41 -14.78
C GLY A 430 -10.57 21.24 -13.35
N SER A 431 -11.35 20.65 -12.43
CA SER A 431 -11.07 20.52 -10.99
C SER A 431 -11.55 19.17 -10.49
N LEU A 432 -10.70 18.45 -9.76
CA LEU A 432 -11.07 17.17 -9.13
C LEU A 432 -12.11 17.37 -8.03
N ILE A 433 -11.96 18.40 -7.22
CA ILE A 433 -12.90 18.71 -6.13
C ILE A 433 -14.28 18.97 -6.70
N ARG A 434 -14.41 19.83 -7.72
CA ARG A 434 -15.70 20.12 -8.38
C ARG A 434 -16.27 18.90 -9.11
N CYS A 435 -15.42 18.09 -9.70
CA CYS A 435 -15.85 16.84 -10.33
C CYS A 435 -16.46 15.91 -9.28
N ILE A 436 -15.79 15.68 -8.15
CA ILE A 436 -16.30 14.89 -7.04
C ILE A 436 -17.61 15.44 -6.52
N GLU A 437 -17.72 16.75 -6.27
CA GLU A 437 -18.94 17.41 -5.82
C GLU A 437 -20.10 17.25 -6.82
N THR A 438 -19.80 17.26 -8.12
CA THR A 438 -20.79 17.09 -9.18
C THR A 438 -21.31 15.64 -9.28
N LEU A 439 -20.43 14.65 -9.06
CA LEU A 439 -20.75 13.23 -9.13
C LEU A 439 -21.34 12.67 -7.82
N CYS A 440 -21.22 13.41 -6.71
CA CYS A 440 -21.81 13.01 -5.44
C CYS A 440 -23.32 12.77 -5.55
N ASN A 441 -23.77 11.63 -5.02
CA ASN A 441 -25.16 11.20 -5.03
C ASN A 441 -25.59 10.61 -3.68
N GLU A 442 -26.85 10.19 -3.54
CA GLU A 442 -27.38 9.61 -2.30
C GLU A 442 -26.96 8.14 -2.11
N GLY A 443 -26.53 7.45 -3.16
CA GLY A 443 -26.02 6.08 -3.13
C GLY A 443 -24.53 5.99 -2.83
N ARG A 444 -23.85 5.10 -3.55
CA ARG A 444 -22.39 4.93 -3.46
C ARG A 444 -21.67 6.22 -3.85
N SER A 445 -20.80 6.72 -2.99
CA SER A 445 -20.25 8.06 -3.15
C SER A 445 -19.02 8.30 -2.28
N LEU A 446 -18.33 9.41 -2.56
CA LEU A 446 -17.34 10.02 -1.69
C LEU A 446 -18.02 11.09 -0.83
N VAL A 447 -17.98 10.92 0.49
CA VAL A 447 -18.56 11.90 1.42
C VAL A 447 -17.46 12.72 2.09
N PRO A 448 -17.63 14.04 2.25
CA PRO A 448 -16.66 14.87 2.94
C PRO A 448 -16.36 14.32 4.34
N LEU A 449 -15.08 14.11 4.62
CA LEU A 449 -14.62 13.65 5.91
C LEU A 449 -14.35 14.86 6.81
N ASN A 450 -15.18 15.00 7.86
CA ASN A 450 -15.02 16.02 8.88
C ASN A 450 -14.63 15.32 10.19
N PRO A 451 -13.30 15.17 10.46
CA PRO A 451 -12.86 14.54 11.68
C PRO A 451 -13.40 15.30 12.89
N LYS A 452 -13.86 14.56 13.91
CA LYS A 452 -14.34 15.19 15.16
C LYS A 452 -13.16 15.78 15.91
N GLU A 453 -13.39 16.94 16.54
CA GLU A 453 -12.40 17.54 17.43
C GLU A 453 -12.10 16.56 18.58
N PRO A 454 -10.82 16.20 18.77
CA PRO A 454 -10.44 15.28 19.84
C PRO A 454 -10.49 15.96 21.20
N THR A 455 -10.73 15.15 22.24
CA THR A 455 -10.62 15.59 23.63
C THR A 455 -9.18 15.99 23.97
N GLU A 456 -8.98 16.78 25.03
CA GLU A 456 -7.64 17.19 25.49
C GLU A 456 -6.73 16.00 25.83
N LEU A 457 -7.29 14.88 26.29
CA LEU A 457 -6.54 13.64 26.52
C LEU A 457 -6.06 13.00 25.21
N GLU A 458 -6.92 12.94 24.21
CA GLU A 458 -6.60 12.41 22.88
C GLU A 458 -5.58 13.29 22.14
N LYS A 459 -5.70 14.62 22.26
CA LYS A 459 -4.69 15.58 21.74
C LYS A 459 -3.31 15.30 22.34
N LYS A 460 -3.24 15.07 23.67
CA LYS A 460 -1.97 14.76 24.36
C LYS A 460 -1.41 13.40 23.96
N LEU A 461 -2.27 12.38 23.72
CA LEU A 461 -1.85 11.07 23.25
C LEU A 461 -1.29 11.16 21.82
N ALA A 462 -1.94 11.88 20.92
CA ALA A 462 -1.45 12.11 19.56
C ALA A 462 -0.11 12.88 19.55
N GLN A 463 0.05 13.87 20.41
CA GLN A 463 1.31 14.63 20.56
C GLN A 463 2.43 13.80 21.21
N SER A 464 2.11 12.72 21.91
CA SER A 464 3.15 11.85 22.51
C SER A 464 3.88 10.99 21.50
N GLU A 465 3.38 10.92 20.24
CA GLU A 465 3.93 10.10 19.13
C GLU A 465 4.18 8.64 19.52
N LEU A 466 3.46 8.16 20.55
CA LEU A 466 3.69 6.83 21.15
C LEU A 466 3.47 5.69 20.16
N LEU A 467 2.51 5.86 19.23
CA LEU A 467 2.14 4.84 18.24
C LEU A 467 2.49 5.23 16.80
N ASP A 468 2.89 6.49 16.56
CA ASP A 468 3.34 6.98 15.26
C ASP A 468 4.60 7.87 15.41
N PRO A 469 5.74 7.34 15.89
CA PRO A 469 6.97 8.09 16.08
C PRO A 469 7.64 8.45 14.75
N GLU A 470 8.31 9.60 14.69
CA GLU A 470 9.03 10.08 13.50
C GLU A 470 10.34 9.30 13.26
N ALA A 471 10.99 8.81 14.32
CA ALA A 471 12.21 8.00 14.22
C ALA A 471 12.36 7.04 15.42
N ALA A 472 13.11 5.96 15.20
CA ALA A 472 13.41 4.98 16.25
C ALA A 472 14.15 5.58 17.44
N ASP A 473 15.06 6.52 17.20
CA ASP A 473 15.88 7.14 18.26
C ASP A 473 15.05 8.03 19.21
N GLU A 474 13.95 8.64 18.74
CA GLU A 474 13.05 9.45 19.57
C GLU A 474 12.30 8.62 20.64
N LEU A 475 12.04 7.35 20.35
CA LEU A 475 11.45 6.42 21.32
C LEU A 475 12.40 6.17 22.50
N PHE A 476 13.72 6.11 22.26
CA PHE A 476 14.72 5.93 23.30
C PHE A 476 14.91 7.19 24.14
N GLU A 477 14.92 8.36 23.54
CA GLU A 477 15.03 9.65 24.28
C GLU A 477 13.83 9.86 25.20
N LYS A 478 12.61 9.56 24.75
CA LYS A 478 11.39 9.67 25.57
C LYS A 478 11.35 8.66 26.73
N ARG A 479 11.89 7.44 26.53
CA ARG A 479 12.02 6.42 27.59
C ARG A 479 13.20 6.70 28.53
N ALA A 480 14.23 7.40 28.10
CA ALA A 480 15.38 7.79 28.90
C ALA A 480 15.08 8.99 29.84
N ARG A 481 13.98 9.72 29.63
CA ARG A 481 13.55 10.72 30.61
C ARG A 481 13.14 10.02 31.91
N PRO A 482 13.80 10.30 33.06
CA PRO A 482 13.55 9.58 34.30
C PRO A 482 12.08 9.73 34.69
N GLY A 483 11.34 8.64 34.64
CA GLY A 483 9.98 8.60 35.15
C GLY A 483 9.94 8.99 36.63
N LEU A 484 8.78 9.40 37.12
CA LEU A 484 8.56 9.89 38.49
C LEU A 484 9.20 9.02 39.59
N MET A 485 9.43 7.74 39.35
CA MET A 485 10.07 6.78 40.28
C MET A 485 11.58 6.99 40.47
N SER A 486 12.30 7.58 39.52
CA SER A 486 13.73 7.87 39.71
C SER A 486 13.97 9.16 40.51
N ARG A 487 13.00 10.06 40.56
CA ARG A 487 13.04 11.27 41.42
C ARG A 487 12.85 10.93 42.90
N LEU A 488 12.18 9.84 43.22
CA LEU A 488 11.97 9.38 44.61
C LEU A 488 13.20 8.65 45.20
N LYS A 489 14.08 8.08 44.37
CA LYS A 489 15.32 7.43 44.82
C LYS A 489 16.49 8.40 45.09
N ARG A 490 16.42 9.66 44.70
CA ARG A 490 17.45 10.71 44.99
C ARG A 490 17.16 11.52 46.27
N ARG A 491 16.14 11.16 47.03
CA ARG A 491 15.81 11.80 48.32
C ARG A 491 15.87 10.80 49.49
N ARG A 492 16.77 9.85 49.44
CA ARG A 492 17.20 9.08 50.58
C ARG A 492 18.72 9.11 50.73
#